data_90e3c76a43a6ebddcb06114b3dd95eab
#
_entry.id   90e3c76a43a6ebddcb06114b3dd95eab
#
_cell.length_a   1.000
_cell.length_b   1.000
_cell.length_c   1.000
_cell.angle_alpha   90.00
_cell.angle_beta   90.00
_cell.angle_gamma   90.00
#
_symmetry.space_group_name_H-M   'P 1'
#
loop_
_entity.id
_entity.type
_entity.pdbx_description
1 polymer ?
#
loop_
_entity_poly.entity_id
_entity_poly.type
_entity_poly.pdbx_seq_one_letter_code
_entity_poly.pdbx_strand_id
1 'polypeptide(L)'
;MIFDVLVKPTLSEIRTEITEYDFPDPEAAPLYPRFDGNNTIWISDAAKPRIWEFNMVDQKFRSHEFNGLTTIFLDIDQDGKIWFTDTPNSMIGNFDPKTEKFETIKIPLLNAISEQSIPIAVKTDFQNRIWVALVDKHMLLVYNQNIKEFEKFLQIETEEAGPSALLVDDSGNVWFAEALAGKIGVVDSKTFEITEFSPEPPLDEPFALLFDKSGSLWISEHIGPGIAKFDPILETFEHVKAPNPESLPFGMSIDKYDNIWFGQHITDELAVYDPYNDQLIEIPIPTPESFTQFTAADNDGNIWFVEQRGKKLGVVSISSVPSQAKAVIDSSDELQLNYAEIVSPLIAAGIIATSLFFVKSVHDKRRIDDLLRNGHDSV
;
A
#
# COMPACT_ATOMS: atom_id res chain seq x y z
N MET A 1 -18.29 10.04 38.58
CA MET A 1 -18.15 9.53 37.22
C MET A 1 -16.82 8.82 37.19
N ILE A 2 -16.84 7.49 37.19
CA ILE A 2 -15.62 6.66 36.98
C ILE A 2 -15.43 6.68 35.47
N PHE A 3 -14.41 7.37 34.98
CA PHE A 3 -13.95 7.18 33.61
C PHE A 3 -13.35 5.78 33.56
N ASP A 4 -14.06 4.82 32.93
CA ASP A 4 -13.44 3.60 32.46
C ASP A 4 -12.35 4.03 31.45
N VAL A 5 -11.14 4.03 31.91
CA VAL A 5 -9.97 4.08 31.02
C VAL A 5 -9.98 2.74 30.31
N LEU A 6 -10.48 2.72 29.08
CA LEU A 6 -10.38 1.56 28.21
C LEU A 6 -8.89 1.27 28.03
N VAL A 7 -8.39 0.31 28.78
CA VAL A 7 -7.01 -0.15 28.65
C VAL A 7 -6.92 -0.86 27.30
N LYS A 8 -6.01 -0.42 26.43
CA LYS A 8 -5.73 -1.07 25.15
C LYS A 8 -5.35 -2.54 25.41
N PRO A 9 -5.99 -3.52 24.74
CA PRO A 9 -5.58 -4.92 24.87
C PRO A 9 -4.19 -5.13 24.25
N THR A 10 -3.40 -5.99 24.87
CA THR A 10 -2.15 -6.49 24.28
C THR A 10 -2.44 -7.44 23.11
N LEU A 11 -1.48 -7.72 22.23
CA LEU A 11 -1.68 -8.67 21.12
C LEU A 11 -2.13 -10.06 21.60
N SER A 12 -1.68 -10.51 22.78
CA SER A 12 -2.12 -11.79 23.37
C SER A 12 -3.58 -11.81 23.84
N GLU A 13 -4.21 -10.65 23.98
CA GLU A 13 -5.62 -10.48 24.36
C GLU A 13 -6.52 -10.22 23.16
N ILE A 14 -5.94 -10.09 21.97
CA ILE A 14 -6.66 -9.95 20.70
C ILE A 14 -6.92 -11.34 20.12
N ARG A 15 -8.14 -11.54 19.62
CA ARG A 15 -8.52 -12.70 18.80
C ARG A 15 -8.71 -12.24 17.37
N THR A 16 -8.17 -13.02 16.46
CA THR A 16 -8.28 -12.80 15.03
C THR A 16 -8.96 -13.99 14.38
N GLU A 17 -9.84 -13.73 13.43
CA GLU A 17 -10.46 -14.72 12.57
C GLU A 17 -10.36 -14.25 11.14
N ILE A 18 -9.83 -15.10 10.24
CA ILE A 18 -9.72 -14.78 8.81
C ILE A 18 -10.87 -15.42 8.07
N THR A 19 -11.56 -14.61 7.27
CA THR A 19 -12.54 -15.04 6.28
C THR A 19 -12.07 -14.64 4.90
N GLU A 20 -12.16 -15.53 3.93
CA GLU A 20 -11.72 -15.31 2.56
C GLU A 20 -12.90 -15.41 1.59
N TYR A 21 -12.91 -14.56 0.56
CA TYR A 21 -13.91 -14.50 -0.50
C TYR A 21 -13.24 -14.63 -1.86
N ASP A 22 -13.60 -15.65 -2.63
CA ASP A 22 -13.07 -15.88 -3.98
C ASP A 22 -13.55 -14.81 -4.97
N PHE A 23 -12.63 -14.22 -5.74
CA PHE A 23 -13.03 -13.40 -6.88
C PHE A 23 -13.74 -14.26 -7.93
N PRO A 24 -14.83 -13.77 -8.52
CA PRO A 24 -15.62 -14.55 -9.48
C PRO A 24 -14.94 -14.77 -10.83
N ASP A 25 -13.83 -14.08 -11.10
CA ASP A 25 -13.02 -14.23 -12.30
C ASP A 25 -11.67 -14.89 -11.96
N PRO A 26 -11.36 -16.08 -12.51
CA PRO A 26 -10.10 -16.77 -12.25
C PRO A 26 -8.87 -16.03 -12.82
N GLU A 27 -9.05 -15.01 -13.66
CA GLU A 27 -7.98 -14.18 -14.18
C GLU A 27 -7.85 -12.83 -13.44
N ALA A 28 -8.57 -12.64 -12.34
CA ALA A 28 -8.41 -11.47 -11.50
C ALA A 28 -6.99 -11.36 -10.94
N ALA A 29 -6.47 -10.14 -10.88
CA ALA A 29 -5.22 -9.82 -10.19
C ALA A 29 -5.48 -8.66 -9.21
N PRO A 30 -6.22 -8.93 -8.10
CA PRO A 30 -6.56 -7.91 -7.14
C PRO A 30 -5.28 -7.32 -6.53
N LEU A 31 -5.24 -5.99 -6.35
CA LEU A 31 -4.03 -5.35 -5.88
C LEU A 31 -4.26 -4.39 -4.71
N TYR A 32 -5.09 -3.40 -4.86
CA TYR A 32 -5.22 -2.30 -3.91
C TYR A 32 -6.66 -2.20 -3.40
N PRO A 33 -6.93 -2.57 -2.13
CA PRO A 33 -8.25 -2.44 -1.53
C PRO A 33 -8.42 -1.03 -0.92
N ARG A 34 -9.63 -0.48 -1.01
CA ARG A 34 -10.02 0.79 -0.36
C ARG A 34 -11.42 0.67 0.20
N PHE A 35 -11.57 0.97 1.47
CA PHE A 35 -12.87 1.04 2.13
C PHE A 35 -13.52 2.41 1.88
N ASP A 36 -14.81 2.43 1.54
CA ASP A 36 -15.55 3.66 1.21
C ASP A 36 -16.12 4.41 2.41
N GLY A 37 -15.84 3.92 3.62
CA GLY A 37 -16.40 4.49 4.85
C GLY A 37 -17.82 4.02 5.20
N ASN A 38 -18.43 3.17 4.36
CA ASN A 38 -19.78 2.63 4.56
C ASN A 38 -19.78 1.09 4.59
N ASN A 39 -20.05 0.46 3.44
CA ASN A 39 -20.19 -0.99 3.36
C ASN A 39 -19.50 -1.59 2.12
N THR A 40 -18.59 -0.85 1.49
CA THR A 40 -17.97 -1.31 0.24
C THR A 40 -16.45 -1.29 0.34
N ILE A 41 -15.84 -2.38 -0.08
CA ILE A 41 -14.41 -2.44 -0.41
C ILE A 41 -14.28 -2.33 -1.92
N TRP A 42 -13.62 -1.29 -2.38
CA TRP A 42 -13.22 -1.11 -3.77
C TRP A 42 -11.84 -1.72 -3.98
N ILE A 43 -11.64 -2.49 -5.04
CA ILE A 43 -10.37 -3.17 -5.29
C ILE A 43 -9.94 -2.95 -6.74
N SER A 44 -8.68 -2.57 -6.94
CA SER A 44 -8.08 -2.47 -8.26
C SER A 44 -7.75 -3.85 -8.85
N ASP A 45 -7.63 -3.91 -10.19
CA ASP A 45 -7.22 -5.12 -10.90
C ASP A 45 -5.99 -4.83 -11.78
N ALA A 46 -4.87 -5.43 -11.44
CA ALA A 46 -3.61 -5.23 -12.15
C ALA A 46 -3.55 -5.93 -13.52
N ALA A 47 -4.47 -6.86 -13.81
CA ALA A 47 -4.49 -7.61 -15.05
C ALA A 47 -5.52 -7.09 -16.06
N LYS A 48 -6.56 -6.39 -15.60
CA LYS A 48 -7.69 -5.99 -16.45
C LYS A 48 -8.15 -4.56 -16.16
N PRO A 49 -8.71 -3.86 -17.16
CA PRO A 49 -9.23 -2.48 -17.01
C PRO A 49 -10.57 -2.47 -16.27
N ARG A 50 -10.54 -2.73 -14.99
CA ARG A 50 -11.74 -2.76 -14.15
C ARG A 50 -11.45 -2.41 -12.71
N ILE A 51 -12.50 -2.04 -11.99
CA ILE A 51 -12.54 -1.90 -10.55
C ILE A 51 -13.54 -2.91 -10.02
N TRP A 52 -13.17 -3.62 -8.97
CA TRP A 52 -14.05 -4.50 -8.23
C TRP A 52 -14.75 -3.72 -7.11
N GLU A 53 -16.02 -3.98 -6.94
CA GLU A 53 -16.86 -3.59 -5.81
C GLU A 53 -17.20 -4.82 -5.01
N PHE A 54 -16.85 -4.87 -3.74
CA PHE A 54 -17.27 -5.89 -2.81
C PHE A 54 -18.21 -5.28 -1.78
N ASN A 55 -19.48 -5.69 -1.79
CA ASN A 55 -20.46 -5.26 -0.80
C ASN A 55 -20.32 -6.13 0.46
N MET A 56 -19.97 -5.51 1.59
CA MET A 56 -19.72 -6.21 2.85
C MET A 56 -20.99 -6.81 3.48
N VAL A 57 -22.18 -6.31 3.13
CA VAL A 57 -23.46 -6.78 3.70
C VAL A 57 -23.95 -8.05 3.05
N ASP A 58 -23.98 -8.10 1.72
CA ASP A 58 -24.42 -9.27 0.98
C ASP A 58 -23.27 -10.17 0.51
N GLN A 59 -22.02 -9.76 0.78
CA GLN A 59 -20.79 -10.49 0.50
C GLN A 59 -20.63 -10.84 -0.98
N LYS A 60 -20.97 -9.91 -1.86
CA LYS A 60 -20.91 -10.10 -3.31
C LYS A 60 -19.98 -9.16 -4.00
N PHE A 61 -19.30 -9.71 -5.02
CA PHE A 61 -18.52 -8.95 -5.95
C PHE A 61 -19.35 -8.45 -7.14
N ARG A 62 -19.01 -7.25 -7.57
CA ARG A 62 -19.40 -6.66 -8.85
C ARG A 62 -18.18 -6.07 -9.53
N SER A 63 -18.06 -6.18 -10.84
CA SER A 63 -17.00 -5.55 -11.60
C SER A 63 -17.51 -4.39 -12.44
N HIS A 64 -16.71 -3.32 -12.54
CA HIS A 64 -16.96 -2.16 -13.37
C HIS A 64 -15.81 -2.04 -14.35
N GLU A 65 -16.08 -2.22 -15.64
CA GLU A 65 -15.06 -2.23 -16.70
C GLU A 65 -15.03 -0.92 -17.47
N PHE A 66 -13.85 -0.53 -17.95
CA PHE A 66 -13.65 0.66 -18.77
C PHE A 66 -12.74 0.36 -19.98
N ASN A 67 -12.62 1.34 -20.87
CA ASN A 67 -11.73 1.23 -22.02
C ASN A 67 -10.30 1.67 -21.65
N GLY A 68 -9.53 0.79 -21.06
CA GLY A 68 -8.16 0.99 -20.59
C GLY A 68 -7.35 -0.30 -20.64
N LEU A 69 -6.33 -0.41 -19.79
CA LEU A 69 -5.50 -1.60 -19.67
C LEU A 69 -5.51 -2.18 -18.25
N THR A 70 -5.38 -1.34 -17.22
CA THR A 70 -5.29 -1.79 -15.82
C THR A 70 -5.89 -0.76 -14.87
N THR A 71 -6.09 -1.16 -13.61
CA THR A 71 -6.19 -0.26 -12.47
C THR A 71 -5.15 -0.68 -11.44
N ILE A 72 -4.27 0.22 -11.00
CA ILE A 72 -3.18 -0.14 -10.09
C ILE A 72 -3.46 0.39 -8.68
N PHE A 73 -3.37 1.69 -8.44
CA PHE A 73 -3.66 2.30 -7.15
C PHE A 73 -5.03 2.96 -7.17
N LEU A 74 -5.72 2.92 -6.03
CA LEU A 74 -7.01 3.56 -5.85
C LEU A 74 -6.97 4.58 -4.72
N ASP A 75 -7.73 5.65 -4.89
CA ASP A 75 -8.16 6.51 -3.79
C ASP A 75 -9.59 6.99 -3.98
N ILE A 76 -10.25 7.39 -2.90
CA ILE A 76 -11.66 7.82 -2.93
C ILE A 76 -11.71 9.29 -2.56
N ASP A 77 -12.30 10.12 -3.44
CA ASP A 77 -12.44 11.55 -3.17
C ASP A 77 -13.65 11.86 -2.27
N GLN A 78 -13.80 13.14 -1.92
CA GLN A 78 -14.87 13.61 -1.03
C GLN A 78 -16.28 13.44 -1.61
N ASP A 79 -16.41 13.33 -2.93
CA ASP A 79 -17.67 13.08 -3.63
C ASP A 79 -18.00 11.59 -3.74
N GLY A 80 -17.07 10.72 -3.35
CA GLY A 80 -17.15 9.26 -3.40
C GLY A 80 -16.75 8.68 -4.75
N LYS A 81 -16.06 9.43 -5.61
CA LYS A 81 -15.49 8.89 -6.84
C LYS A 81 -14.22 8.11 -6.54
N ILE A 82 -14.03 7.03 -7.26
CA ILE A 82 -12.87 6.14 -7.14
C ILE A 82 -11.84 6.56 -8.18
N TRP A 83 -10.77 7.21 -7.75
CA TRP A 83 -9.64 7.59 -8.59
C TRP A 83 -8.67 6.43 -8.72
N PHE A 84 -8.05 6.28 -9.91
CA PHE A 84 -7.10 5.20 -10.18
C PHE A 84 -6.01 5.60 -11.18
N THR A 85 -4.94 4.81 -11.22
CA THR A 85 -3.90 4.91 -12.24
C THR A 85 -4.07 3.80 -13.27
N ASP A 86 -4.04 4.15 -14.57
CA ASP A 86 -3.85 3.22 -15.69
C ASP A 86 -2.42 3.39 -16.20
N THR A 87 -1.52 2.73 -15.50
CA THR A 87 -0.07 2.91 -15.64
C THR A 87 0.45 2.66 -17.05
N PRO A 88 0.06 1.57 -17.76
CA PRO A 88 0.56 1.31 -19.11
C PRO A 88 0.12 2.34 -20.14
N ASN A 89 -1.01 3.02 -19.91
CA ASN A 89 -1.52 4.04 -20.79
C ASN A 89 -1.07 5.46 -20.44
N SER A 90 -0.30 5.63 -19.34
CA SER A 90 0.09 6.94 -18.80
C SER A 90 -1.14 7.84 -18.54
N MET A 91 -2.12 7.29 -17.82
CA MET A 91 -3.37 7.95 -17.50
C MET A 91 -3.71 7.84 -16.01
N ILE A 92 -4.49 8.80 -15.54
CA ILE A 92 -5.33 8.65 -14.37
C ILE A 92 -6.79 8.57 -14.81
N GLY A 93 -7.64 8.01 -14.00
CA GLY A 93 -9.07 7.98 -14.26
C GLY A 93 -9.86 8.04 -12.97
N ASN A 94 -11.16 8.23 -13.11
CA ASN A 94 -12.10 8.07 -12.03
C ASN A 94 -13.32 7.26 -12.46
N PHE A 95 -13.90 6.58 -11.50
CA PHE A 95 -15.20 5.93 -11.59
C PHE A 95 -16.16 6.63 -10.63
N ASP A 96 -17.31 7.04 -11.11
CA ASP A 96 -18.38 7.59 -10.28
C ASP A 96 -19.42 6.49 -9.99
N PRO A 97 -19.48 5.94 -8.77
CA PRO A 97 -20.43 4.87 -8.43
C PRO A 97 -21.91 5.29 -8.55
N LYS A 98 -22.22 6.59 -8.45
CA LYS A 98 -23.60 7.11 -8.52
C LYS A 98 -24.14 7.07 -9.96
N THR A 99 -23.27 7.27 -10.93
CA THR A 99 -23.63 7.33 -12.36
C THR A 99 -23.13 6.14 -13.15
N GLU A 100 -22.30 5.30 -12.55
CA GLU A 100 -21.60 4.15 -13.16
C GLU A 100 -20.74 4.55 -14.39
N LYS A 101 -20.15 5.74 -14.37
CA LYS A 101 -19.36 6.26 -15.48
C LYS A 101 -17.89 6.38 -15.11
N PHE A 102 -17.07 6.09 -16.10
CA PHE A 102 -15.63 6.34 -16.05
C PHE A 102 -15.27 7.62 -16.81
N GLU A 103 -14.32 8.37 -16.27
CA GLU A 103 -13.58 9.41 -16.97
C GLU A 103 -12.10 9.05 -16.93
N THR A 104 -11.38 9.23 -18.05
CA THR A 104 -9.93 9.02 -18.14
C THR A 104 -9.23 10.29 -18.56
N ILE A 105 -8.06 10.56 -17.98
CA ILE A 105 -7.30 11.79 -18.17
C ILE A 105 -5.88 11.40 -18.51
N LYS A 106 -5.43 11.75 -19.71
CA LYS A 106 -4.07 11.46 -20.14
C LYS A 106 -3.08 12.40 -19.44
N ILE A 107 -2.01 11.84 -18.91
CA ILE A 107 -0.89 12.63 -18.39
C ILE A 107 -0.17 13.26 -19.58
N PRO A 108 0.05 14.61 -19.56
CA PRO A 108 0.71 15.29 -20.67
C PRO A 108 2.16 14.81 -20.84
N LEU A 109 2.64 14.82 -22.06
CA LEU A 109 4.04 14.56 -22.36
C LEU A 109 4.91 15.70 -21.78
N LEU A 110 5.89 15.37 -20.94
CA LEU A 110 6.67 16.36 -20.21
C LEU A 110 7.81 16.99 -21.02
N ASN A 111 8.16 16.38 -22.16
CA ASN A 111 9.13 16.94 -23.12
C ASN A 111 8.87 16.41 -24.55
N ALA A 112 9.52 17.02 -25.56
CA ALA A 112 9.29 16.71 -26.99
C ALA A 112 9.82 15.32 -27.44
N ILE A 113 10.64 14.65 -26.62
CA ILE A 113 11.23 13.33 -26.90
C ILE A 113 10.54 12.26 -26.03
N SER A 114 9.45 12.62 -25.34
CA SER A 114 9.00 11.92 -24.19
C SER A 114 8.38 10.57 -24.51
N GLU A 115 8.89 9.61 -23.84
CA GLU A 115 8.20 8.38 -23.51
C GLU A 115 7.03 8.68 -22.56
N GLN A 116 6.04 7.82 -22.58
CA GLN A 116 4.93 7.86 -21.63
C GLN A 116 5.43 7.80 -20.20
N SER A 117 4.79 8.53 -19.31
CA SER A 117 5.08 8.50 -17.87
C SER A 117 4.46 7.27 -17.23
N ILE A 118 5.04 6.84 -16.09
CA ILE A 118 4.58 5.70 -15.30
C ILE A 118 3.91 6.22 -14.01
N PRO A 119 2.59 6.50 -14.03
CA PRO A 119 1.87 6.85 -12.82
C PRO A 119 1.70 5.60 -11.94
N ILE A 120 2.23 5.63 -10.72
CA ILE A 120 2.19 4.50 -9.81
C ILE A 120 1.27 4.74 -8.61
N ALA A 121 1.13 5.96 -8.13
CA ALA A 121 0.26 6.27 -7.01
C ALA A 121 -0.68 7.44 -7.34
N VAL A 122 -1.87 7.40 -6.77
CA VAL A 122 -2.87 8.47 -6.82
C VAL A 122 -3.40 8.74 -5.42
N LYS A 123 -3.58 10.02 -5.07
CA LYS A 123 -4.11 10.45 -3.78
C LYS A 123 -4.95 11.71 -3.92
N THR A 124 -6.09 11.73 -3.25
CA THR A 124 -6.97 12.89 -3.18
C THR A 124 -6.64 13.73 -1.94
N ASP A 125 -6.70 15.05 -2.07
CA ASP A 125 -6.50 15.95 -0.94
C ASP A 125 -7.80 16.68 -0.51
N PHE A 126 -7.71 17.46 0.58
CA PHE A 126 -8.86 18.18 1.13
C PHE A 126 -9.32 19.37 0.25
N GLN A 127 -8.53 19.77 -0.74
CA GLN A 127 -8.87 20.80 -1.73
C GLN A 127 -9.49 20.22 -3.01
N ASN A 128 -9.82 18.93 -3.00
CA ASN A 128 -10.35 18.21 -4.16
C ASN A 128 -9.37 18.15 -5.35
N ARG A 129 -8.06 18.10 -5.06
CA ARG A 129 -7.00 17.89 -6.05
C ARG A 129 -6.57 16.43 -6.03
N ILE A 130 -6.08 15.98 -7.17
CA ILE A 130 -5.56 14.63 -7.34
C ILE A 130 -4.06 14.71 -7.51
N TRP A 131 -3.35 14.14 -6.54
CA TRP A 131 -1.91 14.00 -6.57
C TRP A 131 -1.54 12.69 -7.25
N VAL A 132 -0.51 12.72 -8.08
CA VAL A 132 -0.05 11.57 -8.87
C VAL A 132 1.46 11.45 -8.75
N ALA A 133 1.96 10.28 -8.38
CA ALA A 133 3.39 9.99 -8.38
C ALA A 133 3.81 9.37 -9.72
N LEU A 134 4.78 9.98 -10.38
CA LEU A 134 5.42 9.46 -11.60
C LEU A 134 6.78 8.86 -11.24
N VAL A 135 6.83 7.54 -11.10
CA VAL A 135 8.03 6.84 -10.60
C VAL A 135 9.24 7.00 -11.53
N ASP A 136 9.02 7.00 -12.84
CA ASP A 136 10.04 7.08 -13.89
C ASP A 136 10.48 8.52 -14.22
N LYS A 137 9.75 9.52 -13.74
CA LYS A 137 10.08 10.94 -13.95
C LYS A 137 10.56 11.62 -12.66
N HIS A 138 10.52 10.89 -11.53
CA HIS A 138 10.90 11.41 -10.21
C HIS A 138 10.14 12.69 -9.87
N MET A 139 8.82 12.68 -10.16
CA MET A 139 7.94 13.86 -10.08
C MET A 139 6.62 13.55 -9.39
N LEU A 140 6.04 14.59 -8.81
CA LEU A 140 4.64 14.59 -8.40
C LEU A 140 3.85 15.54 -9.29
N LEU A 141 2.67 15.12 -9.71
CA LEU A 141 1.72 15.96 -10.45
C LEU A 141 0.53 16.28 -9.58
N VAL A 142 -0.08 17.44 -9.84
CA VAL A 142 -1.33 17.85 -9.20
C VAL A 142 -2.37 18.16 -10.27
N TYR A 143 -3.42 17.37 -10.32
CA TYR A 143 -4.58 17.60 -11.17
C TYR A 143 -5.69 18.27 -10.36
N ASN A 144 -6.16 19.41 -10.83
CA ASN A 144 -7.24 20.15 -10.19
C ASN A 144 -8.59 19.78 -10.86
N GLN A 145 -9.46 19.12 -10.09
CA GLN A 145 -10.77 18.66 -10.59
C GLN A 145 -11.71 19.82 -10.98
N ASN A 146 -11.57 21.00 -10.37
CA ASN A 146 -12.46 22.13 -10.61
C ASN A 146 -12.24 22.77 -11.99
N ILE A 147 -10.96 22.88 -12.40
CA ILE A 147 -10.57 23.43 -13.69
C ILE A 147 -10.27 22.35 -14.74
N LYS A 148 -10.23 21.09 -14.32
CA LYS A 148 -9.93 19.90 -15.14
C LYS A 148 -8.57 19.97 -15.86
N GLU A 149 -7.54 20.46 -15.16
CA GLU A 149 -6.19 20.62 -15.67
C GLU A 149 -5.14 20.17 -14.65
N PHE A 150 -3.96 19.75 -15.15
CA PHE A 150 -2.78 19.58 -14.31
C PHE A 150 -2.19 20.97 -14.00
N GLU A 151 -2.28 21.38 -12.74
CA GLU A 151 -1.86 22.71 -12.30
C GLU A 151 -0.41 22.79 -11.80
N LYS A 152 0.16 21.64 -11.38
CA LYS A 152 1.53 21.55 -10.88
C LYS A 152 2.26 20.32 -11.41
N PHE A 153 3.56 20.52 -11.61
CA PHE A 153 4.56 19.54 -12.00
C PHE A 153 5.74 19.75 -11.07
N LEU A 154 5.85 18.94 -10.03
CA LEU A 154 6.82 19.11 -8.95
C LEU A 154 7.96 18.12 -9.15
N GLN A 155 9.14 18.64 -9.49
CA GLN A 155 10.35 17.84 -9.58
C GLN A 155 10.88 17.59 -8.17
N ILE A 156 11.14 16.35 -7.81
CA ILE A 156 11.84 15.97 -6.58
C ILE A 156 13.33 16.24 -6.82
N GLU A 157 14.02 16.83 -5.83
CA GLU A 157 15.43 17.24 -5.98
C GLU A 157 16.39 16.05 -5.99
N THR A 158 16.04 14.98 -5.24
CA THR A 158 16.80 13.73 -5.22
C THR A 158 16.82 13.10 -6.61
N GLU A 159 18.02 12.87 -7.14
CA GLU A 159 18.18 12.08 -8.36
C GLU A 159 17.65 10.65 -8.11
N GLU A 160 16.90 10.13 -9.08
CA GLU A 160 16.34 8.79 -9.00
C GLU A 160 15.45 8.55 -7.78
N ALA A 161 14.72 9.56 -7.29
CA ALA A 161 13.82 9.45 -6.14
C ALA A 161 12.84 8.27 -6.27
N GLY A 162 12.19 8.10 -7.41
CA GLY A 162 11.24 7.01 -7.67
C GLY A 162 10.04 7.07 -6.73
N PRO A 163 9.22 8.16 -6.74
CA PRO A 163 8.10 8.28 -5.82
C PRO A 163 7.11 7.11 -6.01
N SER A 164 6.75 6.43 -4.92
CA SER A 164 5.99 5.16 -4.94
C SER A 164 4.67 5.21 -4.20
N ALA A 165 4.53 6.03 -3.16
CA ALA A 165 3.32 6.16 -2.35
C ALA A 165 3.01 7.62 -2.08
N LEU A 166 1.74 7.90 -1.79
CA LEU A 166 1.25 9.23 -1.42
C LEU A 166 0.31 9.10 -0.21
N LEU A 167 0.47 10.01 0.75
CA LEU A 167 -0.38 10.10 1.93
C LEU A 167 -0.66 11.56 2.26
N VAL A 168 -1.89 11.91 2.63
CA VAL A 168 -2.25 13.28 3.07
C VAL A 168 -2.36 13.29 4.59
N ASP A 169 -1.65 14.21 5.24
CA ASP A 169 -1.74 14.42 6.67
C ASP A 169 -2.95 15.29 7.06
N ASP A 170 -3.23 15.40 8.36
CA ASP A 170 -4.35 16.19 8.89
C ASP A 170 -4.22 17.71 8.60
N SER A 171 -3.02 18.19 8.29
CA SER A 171 -2.77 19.58 7.88
C SER A 171 -2.99 19.80 6.38
N GLY A 172 -3.17 18.71 5.63
CA GLY A 172 -3.35 18.68 4.19
C GLY A 172 -2.05 18.63 3.40
N ASN A 173 -0.89 18.44 4.05
CA ASN A 173 0.37 18.23 3.35
C ASN A 173 0.42 16.83 2.77
N VAL A 174 1.20 16.65 1.70
CA VAL A 174 1.27 15.39 0.97
C VAL A 174 2.64 14.76 1.17
N TRP A 175 2.65 13.66 1.91
CA TRP A 175 3.81 12.83 2.14
C TRP A 175 3.99 11.83 0.99
N PHE A 176 5.24 11.55 0.66
CA PHE A 176 5.58 10.57 -0.37
C PHE A 176 6.80 9.75 0.01
N ALA A 177 6.84 8.53 -0.49
CA ALA A 177 7.99 7.64 -0.35
C ALA A 177 8.85 7.71 -1.61
N GLU A 178 10.17 7.70 -1.45
CA GLU A 178 11.15 7.68 -2.53
C GLU A 178 11.81 6.30 -2.60
N ALA A 179 11.10 5.36 -3.25
CA ALA A 179 11.48 3.95 -3.25
C ALA A 179 12.89 3.68 -3.76
N LEU A 180 13.37 4.44 -4.75
CA LEU A 180 14.69 4.20 -5.34
C LEU A 180 15.81 4.89 -4.58
N ALA A 181 15.51 5.91 -3.78
CA ALA A 181 16.49 6.69 -3.02
C ALA A 181 16.52 6.33 -1.52
N GLY A 182 15.58 5.52 -1.03
CA GLY A 182 15.52 5.15 0.37
C GLY A 182 15.18 6.31 1.30
N LYS A 183 14.32 7.23 0.87
CA LYS A 183 13.93 8.46 1.57
C LYS A 183 12.42 8.59 1.66
N ILE A 184 12.00 9.59 2.40
CA ILE A 184 10.63 10.11 2.36
C ILE A 184 10.66 11.63 2.15
N GLY A 185 9.57 12.18 1.64
CA GLY A 185 9.42 13.62 1.50
C GLY A 185 8.01 14.08 1.86
N VAL A 186 7.87 15.38 2.06
CA VAL A 186 6.59 16.05 2.25
C VAL A 186 6.49 17.29 1.38
N VAL A 187 5.32 17.50 0.78
CA VAL A 187 4.98 18.72 0.06
C VAL A 187 4.04 19.54 0.92
N ASP A 188 4.39 20.78 1.21
CA ASP A 188 3.44 21.76 1.73
C ASP A 188 2.39 22.04 0.64
N SER A 189 1.16 21.67 0.87
CA SER A 189 0.09 21.73 -0.14
C SER A 189 -0.37 23.14 -0.52
N LYS A 190 0.11 24.17 0.17
CA LYS A 190 -0.19 25.60 -0.07
C LYS A 190 0.93 26.27 -0.86
N THR A 191 2.19 26.02 -0.49
CA THR A 191 3.36 26.63 -1.14
C THR A 191 3.93 25.75 -2.26
N PHE A 192 3.67 24.44 -2.21
CA PHE A 192 4.25 23.39 -3.06
C PHE A 192 5.76 23.22 -2.86
N GLU A 193 6.29 23.67 -1.74
CA GLU A 193 7.67 23.42 -1.33
C GLU A 193 7.80 21.96 -0.88
N ILE A 194 8.90 21.31 -1.28
CA ILE A 194 9.24 19.93 -0.93
C ILE A 194 10.30 19.96 0.16
N THR A 195 10.11 19.13 1.18
CA THR A 195 11.13 18.81 2.19
C THR A 195 11.38 17.30 2.15
N GLU A 196 12.64 16.89 2.07
CA GLU A 196 13.05 15.48 2.01
C GLU A 196 13.77 15.08 3.29
N PHE A 197 13.56 13.85 3.78
CA PHE A 197 14.19 13.30 4.97
C PHE A 197 14.98 12.05 4.60
N SER A 198 16.27 12.06 4.96
CA SER A 198 17.23 11.03 4.59
C SER A 198 17.72 10.31 5.85
N PRO A 199 17.24 9.10 6.16
CA PRO A 199 17.77 8.31 7.26
C PRO A 199 19.16 7.75 6.95
N GLU A 200 19.89 7.40 7.99
CA GLU A 200 21.17 6.70 7.93
C GLU A 200 21.11 5.43 8.82
N PRO A 201 21.11 4.23 8.24
CA PRO A 201 21.16 3.91 6.78
C PRO A 201 19.88 4.32 6.04
N PRO A 202 19.92 4.42 4.69
CA PRO A 202 18.73 4.64 3.87
C PRO A 202 17.66 3.55 4.09
N LEU A 203 16.38 3.88 3.89
CA LEU A 203 15.29 2.90 3.91
C LEU A 203 15.43 1.91 2.75
N ASP A 204 15.05 0.66 2.98
CA ASP A 204 15.12 -0.40 1.99
C ASP A 204 13.84 -0.42 1.10
N GLU A 205 13.82 0.37 0.02
CA GLU A 205 12.69 0.53 -0.90
C GLU A 205 11.38 0.90 -0.17
N PRO A 206 11.28 2.11 0.43
CA PRO A 206 10.07 2.54 1.13
C PRO A 206 8.87 2.58 0.16
N PHE A 207 7.74 1.96 0.56
CA PHE A 207 6.64 1.78 -0.38
C PHE A 207 5.28 2.23 0.17
N ALA A 208 4.82 1.77 1.32
CA ALA A 208 3.56 2.23 1.91
C ALA A 208 3.81 3.20 3.05
N LEU A 209 2.89 4.14 3.22
CA LEU A 209 2.92 5.18 4.26
C LEU A 209 1.62 5.15 5.06
N LEU A 210 1.72 5.29 6.38
CA LEU A 210 0.59 5.30 7.30
C LEU A 210 0.88 6.19 8.52
N PHE A 211 0.00 7.11 8.87
CA PHE A 211 0.07 7.80 10.17
C PHE A 211 -0.66 7.02 11.25
N ASP A 212 -0.04 6.90 12.42
CA ASP A 212 -0.72 6.47 13.63
C ASP A 212 -1.39 7.66 14.35
N LYS A 213 -2.18 7.37 15.38
CA LYS A 213 -2.88 8.40 16.16
C LYS A 213 -1.96 9.31 16.97
N SER A 214 -0.70 8.93 17.16
CA SER A 214 0.31 9.77 17.80
C SER A 214 0.93 10.79 16.86
N GLY A 215 0.68 10.67 15.54
CA GLY A 215 1.27 11.48 14.49
C GLY A 215 2.61 10.97 14.00
N SER A 216 3.02 9.76 14.36
CA SER A 216 4.19 9.11 13.77
C SER A 216 3.85 8.54 12.40
N LEU A 217 4.77 8.68 11.45
CA LEU A 217 4.66 8.12 10.12
C LEU A 217 5.32 6.74 10.07
N TRP A 218 4.53 5.73 9.72
CA TRP A 218 5.01 4.37 9.48
C TRP A 218 5.26 4.15 7.99
N ILE A 219 6.33 3.42 7.69
CA ILE A 219 6.84 3.21 6.33
C ILE A 219 7.13 1.72 6.18
N SER A 220 6.58 1.05 5.16
CA SER A 220 7.01 -0.31 4.82
C SER A 220 8.33 -0.27 4.05
N GLU A 221 9.27 -1.16 4.40
CA GLU A 221 10.54 -1.34 3.71
C GLU A 221 10.44 -2.61 2.85
N HIS A 222 9.99 -2.45 1.60
CA HIS A 222 9.54 -3.56 0.75
C HIS A 222 10.62 -4.65 0.52
N ILE A 223 11.87 -4.27 0.34
CA ILE A 223 12.99 -5.24 0.23
C ILE A 223 13.80 -5.31 1.52
N GLY A 224 13.37 -4.60 2.55
CA GLY A 224 13.99 -4.55 3.87
C GLY A 224 13.41 -5.57 4.84
N PRO A 225 13.94 -5.58 6.06
CA PRO A 225 13.59 -6.58 7.06
C PRO A 225 12.29 -6.29 7.82
N GLY A 226 11.54 -5.22 7.48
CA GLY A 226 10.36 -4.86 8.26
C GLY A 226 9.73 -3.52 7.90
N ILE A 227 9.40 -2.75 8.91
CA ILE A 227 8.81 -1.42 8.78
C ILE A 227 9.64 -0.39 9.54
N ALA A 228 9.60 0.86 9.09
CA ALA A 228 10.24 1.97 9.80
C ALA A 228 9.18 2.92 10.37
N LYS A 229 9.53 3.60 11.46
CA LYS A 229 8.76 4.68 12.06
C LYS A 229 9.55 5.97 11.95
N PHE A 230 8.90 7.02 11.51
CA PHE A 230 9.45 8.38 11.47
C PHE A 230 8.65 9.29 12.40
N ASP A 231 9.34 10.02 13.27
CA ASP A 231 8.77 11.10 14.08
C ASP A 231 8.94 12.42 13.34
N PRO A 232 7.87 13.06 12.82
CA PRO A 232 7.98 14.30 12.06
C PRO A 232 8.41 15.51 12.89
N ILE A 233 8.31 15.47 14.22
CA ILE A 233 8.70 16.57 15.12
C ILE A 233 10.18 16.48 15.46
N LEU A 234 10.67 15.27 15.74
CA LEU A 234 12.06 15.02 16.11
C LEU A 234 12.95 14.74 14.88
N GLU A 235 12.34 14.48 13.73
CA GLU A 235 13.00 14.07 12.48
C GLU A 235 13.87 12.81 12.67
N THR A 236 13.39 11.83 13.47
CA THR A 236 14.12 10.61 13.79
C THR A 236 13.45 9.39 13.22
N PHE A 237 14.28 8.40 12.82
CA PHE A 237 13.81 7.12 12.32
C PHE A 237 14.10 6.00 13.31
N GLU A 238 13.17 5.06 13.42
CA GLU A 238 13.28 3.81 14.17
C GLU A 238 12.87 2.66 13.26
N HIS A 239 13.53 1.49 13.36
CA HIS A 239 13.21 0.31 12.55
C HIS A 239 12.61 -0.80 13.42
N VAL A 240 11.54 -1.42 12.93
CA VAL A 240 10.90 -2.60 13.52
C VAL A 240 11.09 -3.76 12.55
N LYS A 241 11.87 -4.75 12.99
CA LYS A 241 12.19 -5.92 12.15
C LYS A 241 11.10 -6.97 12.24
N ALA A 242 10.65 -7.46 11.10
CA ALA A 242 9.82 -8.66 11.01
C ALA A 242 10.65 -9.89 11.45
N PRO A 243 10.01 -10.93 11.99
CA PRO A 243 10.70 -12.16 12.35
C PRO A 243 11.40 -12.83 11.18
N ASN A 244 10.75 -12.82 10.01
CA ASN A 244 11.34 -13.29 8.76
C ASN A 244 11.89 -12.09 7.96
N PRO A 245 13.23 -11.97 7.79
CA PRO A 245 13.83 -10.85 7.06
C PRO A 245 13.56 -10.88 5.54
N GLU A 246 13.03 -11.97 5.00
CA GLU A 246 12.66 -12.12 3.58
C GLU A 246 11.15 -11.93 3.35
N SER A 247 10.42 -11.40 4.33
CA SER A 247 8.96 -11.30 4.29
C SER A 247 8.41 -10.36 3.21
N LEU A 248 9.19 -9.38 2.77
CA LEU A 248 8.80 -8.33 1.83
C LEU A 248 7.56 -7.58 2.32
N PRO A 249 7.66 -6.75 3.37
CA PRO A 249 6.55 -5.96 3.90
C PRO A 249 6.01 -4.99 2.85
N PHE A 250 4.67 -4.90 2.71
CA PHE A 250 4.09 -4.06 1.66
C PHE A 250 2.98 -3.16 2.18
N GLY A 251 1.72 -3.38 1.78
CA GLY A 251 0.62 -2.52 2.20
C GLY A 251 0.36 -2.55 3.69
N MET A 252 0.06 -1.39 4.28
CA MET A 252 -0.16 -1.22 5.71
C MET A 252 -1.54 -0.66 6.03
N SER A 253 -2.06 -1.02 7.20
CA SER A 253 -3.27 -0.47 7.80
C SER A 253 -3.15 -0.40 9.31
N ILE A 254 -4.06 0.34 9.94
CA ILE A 254 -4.12 0.46 11.40
C ILE A 254 -5.47 -0.04 11.90
N ASP A 255 -5.45 -0.85 12.97
CA ASP A 255 -6.66 -1.34 13.58
C ASP A 255 -7.25 -0.35 14.62
N LYS A 256 -8.42 -0.70 15.17
CA LYS A 256 -9.08 0.13 16.20
C LYS A 256 -8.29 0.27 17.49
N TYR A 257 -7.33 -0.61 17.74
CA TYR A 257 -6.46 -0.60 18.92
C TYR A 257 -5.11 0.09 18.65
N ASP A 258 -4.94 0.68 17.49
CA ASP A 258 -3.72 1.38 17.09
C ASP A 258 -2.53 0.44 16.87
N ASN A 259 -2.79 -0.79 16.43
CA ASN A 259 -1.75 -1.71 15.98
C ASN A 259 -1.54 -1.55 14.48
N ILE A 260 -0.28 -1.66 14.05
CA ILE A 260 0.13 -1.53 12.65
C ILE A 260 0.09 -2.92 12.00
N TRP A 261 -0.74 -3.08 11.00
CA TRP A 261 -0.87 -4.30 10.20
C TRP A 261 -0.19 -4.13 8.86
N PHE A 262 0.51 -5.15 8.41
CA PHE A 262 1.11 -5.15 7.08
C PHE A 262 1.10 -6.55 6.44
N GLY A 263 0.96 -6.56 5.11
CA GLY A 263 1.06 -7.77 4.31
C GLY A 263 2.52 -8.18 4.13
N GLN A 264 2.78 -9.49 4.11
CA GLN A 264 4.09 -10.07 3.80
C GLN A 264 3.95 -10.89 2.52
N HIS A 265 4.60 -10.44 1.43
CA HIS A 265 4.34 -10.96 0.08
C HIS A 265 4.60 -12.47 -0.09
N ILE A 266 5.60 -13.03 0.58
CA ILE A 266 6.11 -14.37 0.27
C ILE A 266 6.00 -15.37 1.40
N THR A 267 5.49 -14.96 2.56
CA THR A 267 5.40 -15.85 3.73
C THR A 267 3.99 -16.38 3.98
N ASP A 268 2.99 -15.98 3.19
CA ASP A 268 1.57 -16.28 3.41
C ASP A 268 1.11 -15.87 4.81
N GLU A 269 1.55 -14.70 5.26
CA GLU A 269 1.28 -14.15 6.59
C GLU A 269 0.92 -12.67 6.52
N LEU A 270 0.13 -12.24 7.48
CA LEU A 270 0.01 -10.85 7.88
C LEU A 270 0.82 -10.65 9.15
N ALA A 271 1.55 -9.57 9.24
CA ALA A 271 2.17 -9.18 10.50
C ALA A 271 1.36 -8.07 11.16
N VAL A 272 1.32 -8.09 12.50
CA VAL A 272 0.76 -7.02 13.33
C VAL A 272 1.76 -6.61 14.40
N TYR A 273 2.01 -5.32 14.46
CA TYR A 273 2.91 -4.70 15.45
C TYR A 273 2.13 -3.81 16.41
N ASP A 274 2.34 -4.02 17.70
CA ASP A 274 1.83 -3.16 18.78
C ASP A 274 2.92 -2.17 19.20
N PRO A 275 2.82 -0.88 18.81
CA PRO A 275 3.82 0.12 19.16
C PRO A 275 3.92 0.45 20.64
N TYR A 276 2.87 0.14 21.44
CA TYR A 276 2.86 0.40 22.87
C TYR A 276 3.65 -0.61 23.67
N ASN A 277 3.59 -1.88 23.25
CA ASN A 277 4.21 -2.99 23.96
C ASN A 277 5.48 -3.51 23.27
N ASP A 278 5.83 -2.92 22.12
CA ASP A 278 6.94 -3.37 21.26
C ASP A 278 6.84 -4.87 20.95
N GLN A 279 5.65 -5.29 20.50
CA GLN A 279 5.37 -6.69 20.19
C GLN A 279 4.95 -6.82 18.74
N LEU A 280 5.53 -7.79 18.05
CA LEU A 280 5.16 -8.18 16.71
C LEU A 280 4.78 -9.66 16.69
N ILE A 281 3.64 -9.98 16.06
CA ILE A 281 3.22 -11.36 15.80
C ILE A 281 2.86 -11.51 14.33
N GLU A 282 2.99 -12.74 13.83
CA GLU A 282 2.60 -13.12 12.47
C GLU A 282 1.35 -13.98 12.52
N ILE A 283 0.44 -13.77 11.57
CA ILE A 283 -0.85 -14.44 11.48
C ILE A 283 -0.92 -15.13 10.13
N PRO A 284 -0.93 -16.48 10.10
CA PRO A 284 -0.94 -17.21 8.85
C PRO A 284 -2.24 -17.00 8.07
N ILE A 285 -2.10 -16.80 6.77
CA ILE A 285 -3.21 -16.74 5.81
C ILE A 285 -3.55 -18.18 5.41
N PRO A 286 -4.85 -18.58 5.38
CA PRO A 286 -5.23 -19.94 5.06
C PRO A 286 -4.87 -20.40 3.65
N THR A 287 -4.89 -19.47 2.68
CA THR A 287 -4.56 -19.77 1.27
C THR A 287 -3.04 -19.76 1.07
N PRO A 288 -2.44 -20.88 0.61
CA PRO A 288 -1.02 -20.94 0.28
C PRO A 288 -0.72 -20.17 -1.01
N GLU A 289 0.50 -19.66 -1.13
CA GLU A 289 0.95 -18.84 -2.26
C GLU A 289 0.04 -17.63 -2.50
N SER A 290 -0.50 -17.06 -1.41
CA SER A 290 -1.48 -15.96 -1.41
C SER A 290 -0.95 -14.71 -2.11
N PHE A 291 0.32 -14.39 -1.89
CA PHE A 291 0.98 -13.17 -2.36
C PHE A 291 0.18 -11.93 -1.96
N THR A 292 0.13 -11.71 -0.65
CA THR A 292 -0.63 -10.60 -0.05
C THR A 292 -0.07 -9.26 -0.47
N GLN A 293 -0.94 -8.39 -0.96
CA GLN A 293 -0.59 -7.07 -1.45
C GLN A 293 -0.92 -5.99 -0.41
N PHE A 294 -1.85 -5.10 -0.73
CA PHE A 294 -2.26 -4.02 0.14
C PHE A 294 -3.36 -4.43 1.09
N THR A 295 -3.46 -3.65 2.18
CA THR A 295 -4.49 -3.79 3.20
C THR A 295 -5.35 -2.54 3.28
N ALA A 296 -6.54 -2.66 3.88
CA ALA A 296 -7.43 -1.55 4.21
C ALA A 296 -8.15 -1.84 5.52
N ALA A 297 -8.32 -0.84 6.39
CA ALA A 297 -9.12 -0.98 7.60
C ALA A 297 -10.56 -0.51 7.37
N ASP A 298 -11.55 -1.21 7.94
CA ASP A 298 -12.93 -0.75 8.00
C ASP A 298 -13.23 0.05 9.30
N ASN A 299 -14.46 0.53 9.43
CA ASN A 299 -14.88 1.31 10.60
C ASN A 299 -14.89 0.52 11.92
N ASP A 300 -14.99 -0.81 11.85
CA ASP A 300 -14.93 -1.69 13.01
C ASP A 300 -13.47 -2.05 13.38
N GLY A 301 -12.52 -1.59 12.58
CA GLY A 301 -11.10 -1.84 12.71
C GLY A 301 -10.69 -3.25 12.29
N ASN A 302 -11.51 -3.93 11.48
CA ASN A 302 -11.09 -5.16 10.81
C ASN A 302 -10.15 -4.82 9.66
N ILE A 303 -9.25 -5.73 9.33
CA ILE A 303 -8.25 -5.53 8.28
C ILE A 303 -8.61 -6.36 7.06
N TRP A 304 -8.94 -5.70 5.99
CA TRP A 304 -9.16 -6.26 4.67
C TRP A 304 -7.84 -6.34 3.92
N PHE A 305 -7.60 -7.42 3.21
CA PHE A 305 -6.38 -7.64 2.44
C PHE A 305 -6.68 -8.39 1.14
N VAL A 306 -5.82 -8.24 0.15
CA VAL A 306 -5.98 -8.92 -1.12
C VAL A 306 -4.87 -9.95 -1.30
N GLU A 307 -5.26 -11.11 -1.78
CA GLU A 307 -4.39 -12.22 -2.15
C GLU A 307 -4.30 -12.27 -3.67
N GLN A 308 -3.28 -11.62 -4.23
CA GLN A 308 -3.22 -11.45 -5.68
C GLN A 308 -3.11 -12.79 -6.42
N ARG A 309 -2.30 -13.73 -5.93
CA ARG A 309 -2.17 -15.06 -6.52
C ARG A 309 -3.28 -16.00 -6.06
N GLY A 310 -3.67 -15.90 -4.79
CA GLY A 310 -4.83 -16.62 -4.23
C GLY A 310 -6.15 -16.21 -4.88
N LYS A 311 -6.21 -14.99 -5.49
CA LYS A 311 -7.42 -14.41 -6.09
C LYS A 311 -8.57 -14.34 -5.12
N LYS A 312 -8.26 -13.83 -3.93
CA LYS A 312 -9.20 -13.68 -2.84
C LYS A 312 -9.12 -12.30 -2.22
N LEU A 313 -10.24 -11.89 -1.66
CA LEU A 313 -10.34 -10.81 -0.70
C LEU A 313 -10.45 -11.44 0.68
N GLY A 314 -9.48 -11.21 1.54
CA GLY A 314 -9.51 -11.67 2.92
C GLY A 314 -9.92 -10.56 3.87
N VAL A 315 -10.49 -10.92 5.01
CA VAL A 315 -10.71 -10.03 6.14
C VAL A 315 -10.28 -10.68 7.44
N VAL A 316 -9.50 -9.97 8.23
CA VAL A 316 -9.20 -10.29 9.62
C VAL A 316 -10.21 -9.59 10.49
N SER A 317 -11.14 -10.34 11.08
CA SER A 317 -12.05 -9.84 12.12
C SER A 317 -11.31 -9.79 13.45
N ILE A 318 -11.31 -8.62 14.11
CA ILE A 318 -10.51 -8.34 15.30
C ILE A 318 -11.44 -8.13 16.50
N SER A 319 -11.26 -8.95 17.55
CA SER A 319 -11.99 -8.81 18.82
C SER A 319 -11.04 -8.92 20.01
N SER A 320 -11.42 -8.36 21.15
CA SER A 320 -10.66 -8.54 22.40
C SER A 320 -11.31 -9.59 23.29
N VAL A 321 -10.48 -10.35 24.00
CA VAL A 321 -10.95 -11.27 25.05
C VAL A 321 -11.27 -10.44 26.29
N PRO A 322 -12.49 -10.51 26.86
CA PRO A 322 -12.79 -9.85 28.11
C PRO A 322 -11.82 -10.29 29.22
N SER A 323 -11.31 -9.36 30.00
CA SER A 323 -10.31 -9.62 31.06
C SER A 323 -10.74 -10.67 32.11
N GLN A 324 -12.05 -10.94 32.25
CA GLN A 324 -12.58 -12.00 33.13
C GLN A 324 -12.39 -13.41 32.59
N ALA A 325 -12.10 -13.61 31.31
CA ALA A 325 -11.84 -14.93 30.74
C ALA A 325 -10.40 -15.44 31.03
N LYS A 326 -9.49 -14.55 31.44
CA LYS A 326 -8.10 -14.86 31.73
C LYS A 326 -7.92 -15.83 32.92
N ALA A 327 -8.87 -15.87 33.86
CA ALA A 327 -8.82 -16.74 35.04
C ALA A 327 -9.13 -18.22 34.77
N VAL A 328 -9.60 -18.59 33.56
CA VAL A 328 -10.05 -19.95 33.25
C VAL A 328 -9.11 -20.67 32.26
N ILE A 329 -8.26 -19.93 31.54
CA ILE A 329 -7.41 -20.51 30.47
C ILE A 329 -6.03 -20.95 31.01
N ASP A 330 -5.61 -20.49 32.17
CA ASP A 330 -4.29 -20.80 32.76
C ASP A 330 -4.18 -22.21 33.35
N SER A 331 -5.10 -23.13 33.05
CA SER A 331 -5.12 -24.51 33.63
C SER A 331 -5.42 -25.63 32.66
N SER A 332 -5.06 -25.56 31.37
CA SER A 332 -5.08 -26.76 30.53
C SER A 332 -4.11 -26.71 29.34
N ASP A 333 -3.07 -27.50 29.48
CA ASP A 333 -2.34 -28.28 28.46
C ASP A 333 -1.57 -27.55 27.33
N GLU A 334 -0.25 -27.51 27.54
CA GLU A 334 0.76 -27.46 26.47
C GLU A 334 0.55 -28.64 25.49
N LEU A 335 0.13 -28.32 24.27
CA LEU A 335 0.31 -29.19 23.11
C LEU A 335 1.51 -28.65 22.29
N GLN A 336 2.66 -29.28 22.51
CA GLN A 336 3.83 -29.10 21.65
C GLN A 336 3.54 -29.72 20.28
N LEU A 337 3.43 -28.88 19.23
CA LEU A 337 3.54 -29.33 17.86
C LEU A 337 4.94 -29.00 17.32
N ASN A 338 5.68 -30.06 17.07
CA ASN A 338 7.00 -30.02 16.44
C ASN A 338 6.85 -29.73 14.93
N TYR A 339 7.23 -28.53 14.49
CA TYR A 339 7.42 -28.23 13.07
C TYR A 339 8.91 -28.27 12.73
N ALA A 340 9.39 -29.43 12.35
CA ALA A 340 10.60 -29.58 11.56
C ALA A 340 10.31 -30.52 10.39
N GLU A 341 10.76 -30.08 9.21
CA GLU A 341 10.74 -30.80 7.93
C GLU A 341 9.49 -30.60 7.05
N ILE A 342 9.59 -29.62 6.15
CA ILE A 342 9.39 -29.77 4.68
C ILE A 342 9.71 -28.43 4.03
N VAL A 343 10.94 -28.21 3.60
CA VAL A 343 11.27 -27.12 2.67
C VAL A 343 11.76 -27.76 1.38
N SER A 344 11.05 -27.56 0.30
CA SER A 344 11.44 -27.97 -1.05
C SER A 344 12.01 -26.80 -1.84
N PRO A 345 13.13 -26.97 -2.58
CA PRO A 345 13.91 -25.87 -3.17
C PRO A 345 13.44 -25.38 -4.56
N LEU A 346 12.14 -25.43 -4.84
CA LEU A 346 11.60 -25.10 -6.18
C LEU A 346 10.94 -23.72 -6.31
N ILE A 347 10.97 -22.89 -5.26
CA ILE A 347 10.18 -21.65 -5.20
C ILE A 347 10.95 -20.39 -5.66
N ALA A 348 12.27 -20.46 -5.81
CA ALA A 348 13.07 -19.26 -6.11
C ALA A 348 12.90 -18.68 -7.55
N ALA A 349 12.21 -19.34 -8.45
CA ALA A 349 12.16 -18.92 -9.86
C ALA A 349 10.90 -18.14 -10.30
N GLY A 350 9.83 -18.12 -9.49
CA GLY A 350 8.53 -17.54 -9.89
C GLY A 350 8.17 -16.18 -9.27
N ILE A 351 8.86 -15.80 -8.22
CA ILE A 351 8.46 -14.69 -7.32
C ILE A 351 8.88 -13.30 -7.85
N ILE A 352 9.86 -13.29 -8.70
CA ILE A 352 10.53 -12.10 -9.22
C ILE A 352 9.74 -11.39 -10.36
N ALA A 353 8.65 -11.97 -10.86
CA ALA A 353 8.12 -11.54 -12.16
C ALA A 353 7.26 -10.27 -12.16
N THR A 354 6.57 -9.89 -11.08
CA THR A 354 5.70 -8.70 -11.11
C THR A 354 6.30 -7.47 -10.43
N SER A 355 6.87 -7.58 -9.25
CA SER A 355 7.62 -6.46 -8.66
C SER A 355 8.95 -6.21 -9.39
N LEU A 356 9.64 -7.27 -9.85
CA LEU A 356 10.80 -7.14 -10.74
C LEU A 356 10.44 -6.74 -12.18
N PHE A 357 9.20 -6.93 -12.64
CA PHE A 357 8.81 -6.37 -13.93
C PHE A 357 8.86 -4.84 -13.89
N PHE A 358 8.45 -4.24 -12.77
CA PHE A 358 8.56 -2.78 -12.56
C PHE A 358 10.02 -2.35 -12.35
N VAL A 359 10.73 -2.96 -11.40
CA VAL A 359 12.14 -2.63 -11.11
C VAL A 359 13.05 -3.04 -12.26
N LYS A 360 12.81 -4.18 -12.91
CA LYS A 360 13.59 -4.62 -14.06
C LYS A 360 13.33 -3.78 -15.31
N SER A 361 12.09 -3.31 -15.53
CA SER A 361 11.79 -2.36 -16.61
C SER A 361 12.57 -1.06 -16.43
N VAL A 362 12.69 -0.56 -15.21
CA VAL A 362 13.46 0.65 -14.88
C VAL A 362 14.98 0.36 -14.97
N HIS A 363 15.44 -0.79 -14.51
CA HIS A 363 16.85 -1.15 -14.49
C HIS A 363 17.39 -1.56 -15.88
N ASP A 364 16.61 -2.28 -16.68
CA ASP A 364 16.97 -2.62 -18.07
C ASP A 364 16.99 -1.36 -18.95
N LYS A 365 16.15 -0.37 -18.67
CA LYS A 365 16.18 0.94 -19.32
C LYS A 365 17.48 1.69 -19.01
N ARG A 366 17.93 1.71 -17.75
CA ARG A 366 19.24 2.29 -17.34
C ARG A 366 20.41 1.65 -18.08
N ARG A 367 20.40 0.34 -18.22
CA ARG A 367 21.46 -0.40 -18.91
C ARG A 367 21.50 -0.10 -20.40
N ILE A 368 20.34 0.16 -21.02
CA ILE A 368 20.24 0.58 -22.42
C ILE A 368 20.73 2.02 -22.58
N ASP A 369 20.38 2.93 -21.67
CA ASP A 369 20.82 4.32 -21.70
C ASP A 369 22.34 4.46 -21.45
N ASP A 370 22.91 3.65 -20.55
CA ASP A 370 24.37 3.58 -20.33
C ASP A 370 25.10 3.02 -21.55
N LEU A 371 24.54 2.04 -22.24
CA LEU A 371 25.10 1.52 -23.49
C LEU A 371 25.03 2.54 -24.63
N LEU A 372 23.98 3.34 -24.67
CA LEU A 372 23.81 4.41 -25.67
C LEU A 372 24.71 5.62 -25.38
N ARG A 373 24.96 5.96 -24.11
CA ARG A 373 25.89 7.02 -23.72
C ARG A 373 27.35 6.64 -23.98
N ASN A 374 27.74 5.42 -23.68
CA ASN A 374 29.12 4.93 -23.86
C ASN A 374 29.44 4.48 -25.31
N GLY A 375 28.44 4.40 -26.18
CA GLY A 375 28.65 4.07 -27.62
C GLY A 375 29.01 5.25 -28.52
N HIS A 376 29.00 6.48 -28.01
CA HIS A 376 29.30 7.70 -28.77
C HIS A 376 30.75 8.19 -28.64
N ASP A 377 31.59 7.57 -27.79
CA ASP A 377 32.98 8.00 -27.61
C ASP A 377 34.01 7.13 -28.36
N SER A 378 33.57 6.37 -29.36
CA SER A 378 34.48 5.57 -30.21
C SER A 378 34.04 5.62 -31.68
N VAL A 379 34.17 6.80 -32.33
CA VAL A 379 34.47 6.95 -33.77
C VAL A 379 35.22 8.27 -33.97
#